data_380401ad668c4117c2bda60cc0a7de4a
#
_entry.id   380401ad668c4117c2bda60cc0a7de4a
#
_cell.length_a   1.000
_cell.length_b   1.000
_cell.length_c   1.000
_cell.angle_alpha   90.00
_cell.angle_beta   90.00
_cell.angle_gamma   90.00
#
_symmetry.space_group_name_H-M   'P 1'
#
loop_
_entity.id
_entity.type
_entity.pdbx_description
1 polymer ?
#
loop_
_entity_poly.entity_id
_entity_poly.type
_entity_poly.pdbx_seq_one_letter_code
_entity_poly.pdbx_strand_id
1 'polypeptide(L)'
;MICICDYRTPADVLHTLKNEFEVIQLPLDAALPAPVWGHSDLMIFRLDEYLITRYKYYSIASREINLICKKAGLKLILSDSAVGLKYPNDCGFCAAVSGKNIICRRSSTDREILRLACETGYKVLNVPQGYTKCSCAILADGAIITADRGIASVTLKNGIDTLLISEGHIDLPGYSYGFIGGATIHFHIIKLAAINSSLPAIFFYFNLFI
;
A
#
# COMPACT_ATOMS: atom_id res chain seq x y z
N MET A 1 -16.81 3.27 5.53
CA MET A 1 -15.37 3.05 5.27
C MET A 1 -15.25 2.33 3.95
N ILE A 2 -14.30 2.72 3.08
CA ILE A 2 -14.08 2.12 1.76
C ILE A 2 -12.91 1.15 1.85
N CYS A 3 -13.10 -0.06 1.34
CA CYS A 3 -12.06 -1.07 1.17
C CYS A 3 -11.69 -1.14 -0.32
N ILE A 4 -10.43 -0.90 -0.64
CA ILE A 4 -9.90 -1.02 -1.99
C ILE A 4 -9.15 -2.35 -2.09
N CYS A 5 -9.49 -3.16 -3.07
CA CYS A 5 -8.87 -4.47 -3.23
C CYS A 5 -8.55 -4.78 -4.70
N ASP A 6 -7.71 -5.80 -4.86
CA ASP A 6 -7.31 -6.36 -6.16
C ASP A 6 -8.53 -6.90 -6.92
N TYR A 7 -8.54 -6.74 -8.23
CA TYR A 7 -9.58 -7.31 -9.09
C TYR A 7 -9.65 -8.85 -9.02
N ARG A 8 -8.57 -9.51 -8.58
CA ARG A 8 -8.47 -10.96 -8.39
C ARG A 8 -9.00 -11.45 -7.04
N THR A 9 -9.43 -10.55 -6.15
CA THR A 9 -9.93 -10.93 -4.82
C THR A 9 -11.05 -11.97 -4.95
N PRO A 10 -10.95 -13.15 -4.31
CA PRO A 10 -11.93 -14.21 -4.38
C PRO A 10 -13.32 -13.78 -3.95
N ALA A 11 -14.37 -14.43 -4.54
CA ALA A 11 -15.75 -14.01 -4.33
C ALA A 11 -16.24 -14.17 -2.88
N ASP A 12 -15.77 -15.18 -2.16
CA ASP A 12 -16.07 -15.42 -0.73
C ASP A 12 -15.45 -14.34 0.15
N VAL A 13 -14.22 -13.91 -0.15
CA VAL A 13 -13.55 -12.79 0.52
C VAL A 13 -14.29 -11.49 0.24
N LEU A 14 -14.66 -11.22 -1.02
CA LEU A 14 -15.45 -10.05 -1.39
C LEU A 14 -16.80 -10.03 -0.68
N HIS A 15 -17.47 -11.19 -0.55
CA HIS A 15 -18.72 -11.28 0.19
C HIS A 15 -18.55 -10.90 1.66
N THR A 16 -17.51 -11.44 2.31
CA THR A 16 -17.20 -11.11 3.72
C THR A 16 -16.90 -9.62 3.89
N LEU A 17 -16.08 -9.05 3.00
CA LEU A 17 -15.74 -7.62 3.07
C LEU A 17 -16.94 -6.70 2.86
N LYS A 18 -17.85 -7.05 1.96
CA LYS A 18 -19.05 -6.24 1.66
C LYS A 18 -20.04 -6.19 2.83
N ASN A 19 -19.94 -7.09 3.80
CA ASN A 19 -20.74 -7.02 5.04
C ASN A 19 -20.31 -5.86 5.95
N GLU A 20 -19.03 -5.45 5.89
CA GLU A 20 -18.44 -4.46 6.78
C GLU A 20 -18.03 -3.17 6.05
N PHE A 21 -17.76 -3.26 4.75
CA PHE A 21 -17.16 -2.17 3.97
C PHE A 21 -17.87 -1.95 2.65
N GLU A 22 -17.75 -0.73 2.17
CA GLU A 22 -17.97 -0.44 0.76
C GLU A 22 -16.73 -0.86 -0.04
N VAL A 23 -16.84 -1.92 -0.82
CA VAL A 23 -15.70 -2.51 -1.54
C VAL A 23 -15.61 -1.95 -2.95
N ILE A 24 -14.42 -1.43 -3.31
CA ILE A 24 -14.08 -0.99 -4.67
C ILE A 24 -12.90 -1.82 -5.15
N GLN A 25 -13.11 -2.58 -6.23
CA GLN A 25 -12.02 -3.30 -6.90
C GLN A 25 -11.41 -2.40 -7.97
N LEU A 26 -10.10 -2.19 -7.88
CA LEU A 26 -9.36 -1.47 -8.91
C LEU A 26 -9.06 -2.39 -10.10
N PRO A 27 -9.18 -1.92 -11.35
CA PRO A 27 -8.75 -2.68 -12.51
C PRO A 27 -7.22 -2.90 -12.48
N LEU A 28 -6.77 -3.96 -13.16
CA LEU A 28 -5.35 -4.26 -13.27
C LEU A 28 -4.58 -3.13 -13.98
N ASP A 29 -3.30 -3.01 -13.65
CA ASP A 29 -2.36 -2.15 -14.36
C ASP A 29 -1.29 -2.98 -15.05
N ALA A 30 -1.44 -3.20 -16.36
CA ALA A 30 -0.49 -3.96 -17.17
C ALA A 30 0.89 -3.30 -17.32
N ALA A 31 1.07 -2.08 -16.84
CA ALA A 31 2.38 -1.42 -16.77
C ALA A 31 3.22 -1.88 -15.56
N LEU A 32 2.63 -2.65 -14.64
CA LEU A 32 3.32 -3.30 -13.52
C LEU A 32 3.74 -4.74 -13.90
N PRO A 33 4.61 -5.41 -13.12
CA PRO A 33 4.87 -6.84 -13.26
C PRO A 33 3.62 -7.68 -13.02
N ALA A 34 3.42 -8.76 -13.78
CA ALA A 34 2.20 -9.58 -13.74
C ALA A 34 1.77 -10.06 -12.34
N PRO A 35 2.66 -10.51 -11.45
CA PRO A 35 2.26 -10.93 -10.11
C PRO A 35 1.60 -9.81 -9.28
N VAL A 36 1.93 -8.54 -9.57
CA VAL A 36 1.48 -7.37 -8.79
C VAL A 36 0.56 -6.41 -9.56
N TRP A 37 0.00 -6.82 -10.70
CA TRP A 37 -0.90 -6.00 -11.53
C TRP A 37 -2.10 -5.41 -10.80
N GLY A 38 -2.57 -6.06 -9.76
CA GLY A 38 -3.74 -5.64 -8.99
C GLY A 38 -3.42 -5.00 -7.64
N HIS A 39 -2.13 -4.82 -7.31
CA HIS A 39 -1.73 -4.25 -6.03
C HIS A 39 -2.02 -2.75 -6.00
N SER A 40 -3.06 -2.35 -5.27
CA SER A 40 -3.52 -0.97 -5.22
C SER A 40 -2.47 0.00 -4.65
N ASP A 41 -1.62 -0.45 -3.74
CA ASP A 41 -0.51 0.32 -3.17
C ASP A 41 0.64 0.60 -4.16
N LEU A 42 0.63 -0.02 -5.33
CA LEU A 42 1.50 0.32 -6.46
C LEU A 42 0.84 1.26 -7.47
N MET A 43 -0.47 1.49 -7.37
CA MET A 43 -1.25 2.25 -8.34
C MET A 43 -1.73 3.59 -7.81
N ILE A 44 -2.05 3.64 -6.50
CA ILE A 44 -2.57 4.82 -5.82
C ILE A 44 -1.86 5.02 -4.49
N PHE A 45 -1.74 6.27 -4.07
CA PHE A 45 -1.20 6.65 -2.76
C PHE A 45 -2.10 7.70 -2.12
N ARG A 46 -2.46 7.51 -0.84
CA ARG A 46 -3.23 8.48 -0.08
C ARG A 46 -2.34 9.18 0.95
N LEU A 47 -2.46 10.50 1.03
CA LEU A 47 -1.89 11.31 2.10
C LEU A 47 -2.88 12.41 2.50
N ASP A 48 -3.29 12.42 3.75
CA ASP A 48 -4.31 13.33 4.30
C ASP A 48 -5.58 13.33 3.40
N GLU A 49 -5.98 14.48 2.86
CA GLU A 49 -7.10 14.62 1.93
C GLU A 49 -6.75 14.40 0.46
N TYR A 50 -5.57 13.93 0.13
CA TYR A 50 -5.14 13.75 -1.26
C TYR A 50 -5.06 12.27 -1.65
N LEU A 51 -5.49 11.97 -2.86
CA LEU A 51 -5.23 10.71 -3.56
C LEU A 51 -4.34 10.98 -4.76
N ILE A 52 -3.20 10.33 -4.81
CA ILE A 52 -2.25 10.47 -5.91
C ILE A 52 -2.28 9.21 -6.76
N THR A 53 -2.31 9.36 -8.08
CA THR A 53 -2.20 8.25 -9.03
C THR A 53 -1.53 8.73 -10.31
N ARG A 54 -1.04 7.78 -11.11
CA ARG A 54 -0.46 8.10 -12.43
C ARG A 54 -1.54 8.46 -13.42
N TYR A 55 -1.31 9.47 -14.25
CA TYR A 55 -2.22 9.86 -15.32
C TYR A 55 -2.60 8.69 -16.24
N LYS A 56 -1.61 7.87 -16.62
CA LYS A 56 -1.85 6.69 -17.46
C LYS A 56 -2.75 5.65 -16.78
N TYR A 57 -2.59 5.43 -15.48
CA TYR A 57 -3.48 4.52 -14.76
C TYR A 57 -4.86 5.12 -14.55
N TYR A 58 -4.94 6.42 -14.26
CA TYR A 58 -6.22 7.12 -14.18
C TYR A 58 -7.05 6.98 -15.46
N SER A 59 -6.44 6.98 -16.65
CA SER A 59 -7.17 6.78 -17.91
C SER A 59 -7.85 5.40 -18.01
N ILE A 60 -7.37 4.40 -17.27
CA ILE A 60 -7.94 3.05 -17.18
C ILE A 60 -8.99 2.94 -16.06
N ALA A 61 -8.70 3.53 -14.90
CA ALA A 61 -9.45 3.38 -13.65
C ALA A 61 -10.21 4.64 -13.22
N SER A 62 -10.49 5.56 -14.14
CA SER A 62 -11.08 6.88 -13.80
C SER A 62 -12.42 6.79 -13.07
N ARG A 63 -13.24 5.80 -13.40
CA ARG A 63 -14.53 5.55 -12.74
C ARG A 63 -14.34 5.22 -11.26
N GLU A 64 -13.47 4.26 -10.97
CA GLU A 64 -13.19 3.77 -9.61
C GLU A 64 -12.48 4.85 -8.78
N ILE A 65 -11.48 5.52 -9.36
CA ILE A 65 -10.72 6.58 -8.69
C ILE A 65 -11.63 7.77 -8.36
N ASN A 66 -12.46 8.22 -9.29
CA ASN A 66 -13.41 9.30 -9.04
C ASN A 66 -14.46 8.91 -7.99
N LEU A 67 -14.89 7.64 -7.99
CA LEU A 67 -15.81 7.13 -6.97
C LEU A 67 -15.15 7.16 -5.58
N ILE A 68 -13.89 6.72 -5.46
CA ILE A 68 -13.11 6.79 -4.23
C ILE A 68 -13.00 8.25 -3.76
N CYS A 69 -12.54 9.13 -4.63
CA CYS A 69 -12.38 10.55 -4.29
C CYS A 69 -13.70 11.19 -3.82
N LYS A 70 -14.78 10.95 -4.55
CA LYS A 70 -16.11 11.48 -4.19
C LYS A 70 -16.59 10.99 -2.84
N LYS A 71 -16.46 9.69 -2.57
CA LYS A 71 -16.97 9.07 -1.33
C LYS A 71 -16.13 9.38 -0.11
N ALA A 72 -14.83 9.50 -0.29
CA ALA A 72 -13.88 9.78 0.81
C ALA A 72 -13.57 11.28 0.96
N GLY A 73 -14.12 12.15 0.12
CA GLY A 73 -13.84 13.59 0.15
C GLY A 73 -12.40 13.94 -0.24
N LEU A 74 -11.76 13.12 -1.10
CA LEU A 74 -10.36 13.29 -1.46
C LEU A 74 -10.17 14.17 -2.68
N LYS A 75 -9.07 14.91 -2.69
CA LYS A 75 -8.58 15.71 -3.82
C LYS A 75 -7.64 14.85 -4.67
N LEU A 76 -7.91 14.74 -5.96
CA LEU A 76 -7.09 13.94 -6.88
C LEU A 76 -5.86 14.73 -7.35
N ILE A 77 -4.70 14.09 -7.29
CA ILE A 77 -3.45 14.56 -7.90
C ILE A 77 -3.03 13.53 -8.95
N LEU A 78 -2.79 13.99 -10.18
CA LEU A 78 -2.32 13.15 -11.27
C LEU A 78 -0.81 13.35 -11.46
N SER A 79 -0.04 12.26 -11.39
CA SER A 79 1.39 12.25 -11.65
C SER A 79 1.68 11.82 -13.08
N ASP A 80 2.63 12.50 -13.72
CA ASP A 80 3.15 12.14 -15.05
C ASP A 80 4.26 11.08 -15.00
N SER A 81 4.57 10.55 -13.81
CA SER A 81 5.65 9.58 -13.63
C SER A 81 5.41 8.32 -14.46
N ALA A 82 6.47 7.87 -15.11
CA ALA A 82 6.48 6.56 -15.74
C ALA A 82 6.69 5.47 -14.68
N VAL A 83 6.07 4.33 -14.90
CA VAL A 83 6.36 3.11 -14.14
C VAL A 83 7.13 2.14 -15.04
N GLY A 84 8.04 1.39 -14.46
CA GLY A 84 8.79 0.35 -15.17
C GLY A 84 8.32 -1.05 -14.79
N LEU A 85 8.62 -2.04 -15.65
CA LEU A 85 8.30 -3.44 -15.41
C LEU A 85 9.29 -4.15 -14.46
N LYS A 86 10.28 -3.45 -13.93
CA LYS A 86 11.33 -4.04 -13.09
C LYS A 86 11.60 -3.15 -11.89
N TYR A 87 11.79 -3.81 -10.76
CA TYR A 87 12.26 -3.19 -9.53
C TYR A 87 13.57 -2.40 -9.77
N PRO A 88 13.67 -1.18 -9.21
CA PRO A 88 12.73 -0.50 -8.33
C PRO A 88 11.78 0.49 -9.03
N ASN A 89 11.66 0.43 -10.35
CA ASN A 89 10.90 1.41 -11.13
C ASN A 89 9.38 1.14 -11.10
N ASP A 90 8.96 0.02 -10.56
CA ASP A 90 7.57 -0.41 -10.40
C ASP A 90 6.96 -0.01 -9.05
N CYS A 91 7.77 0.42 -8.08
CA CYS A 91 7.32 0.70 -6.71
C CYS A 91 7.15 2.18 -6.36
N GLY A 92 6.97 3.05 -7.37
CA GLY A 92 6.91 4.51 -7.17
C GLY A 92 5.83 5.00 -6.20
N PHE A 93 4.73 4.27 -6.07
CA PHE A 93 3.61 4.60 -5.17
C PHE A 93 3.64 3.83 -3.85
N CYS A 94 4.50 2.81 -3.73
CA CYS A 94 4.54 1.92 -2.59
C CYS A 94 5.29 2.54 -1.39
N ALA A 95 4.74 3.60 -0.83
CA ALA A 95 5.24 4.24 0.38
C ALA A 95 4.34 3.96 1.57
N ALA A 96 4.92 3.76 2.76
CA ALA A 96 4.18 3.56 4.00
C ALA A 96 4.10 4.87 4.79
N VAL A 97 2.94 5.10 5.43
CA VAL A 97 2.72 6.27 6.29
C VAL A 97 2.51 5.80 7.72
N SER A 98 3.28 6.34 8.67
CA SER A 98 3.10 6.10 10.09
C SER A 98 3.27 7.42 10.85
N GLY A 99 2.17 7.92 11.42
CA GLY A 99 2.10 9.27 11.97
C GLY A 99 2.51 10.33 10.93
N LYS A 100 3.39 11.24 11.30
CA LYS A 100 3.93 12.25 10.36
C LYS A 100 5.22 11.79 9.63
N ASN A 101 5.37 10.47 9.44
CA ASN A 101 6.51 9.92 8.69
C ASN A 101 6.02 9.20 7.43
N ILE A 102 6.72 9.43 6.31
CA ILE A 102 6.61 8.65 5.08
C ILE A 102 7.87 7.80 4.97
N ILE A 103 7.71 6.49 5.01
CA ILE A 103 8.78 5.51 4.88
C ILE A 103 8.77 5.07 3.42
N CYS A 104 9.86 5.34 2.69
CA CYS A 104 9.92 5.03 1.28
C CYS A 104 11.36 4.94 0.76
N ARG A 105 11.56 4.31 -0.38
CA ARG A 105 12.80 4.42 -1.15
C ARG A 105 12.76 5.69 -1.98
N ARG A 106 13.33 6.79 -1.45
CA ARG A 106 13.25 8.12 -2.04
C ARG A 106 13.63 8.18 -3.52
N SER A 107 14.61 7.39 -3.96
CA SER A 107 15.11 7.41 -5.34
C SER A 107 14.13 6.81 -6.37
N SER A 108 13.15 6.01 -5.95
CA SER A 108 12.12 5.42 -6.80
C SER A 108 10.72 5.93 -6.49
N THR A 109 10.53 6.65 -5.39
CA THR A 109 9.22 7.19 -5.00
C THR A 109 8.80 8.31 -5.94
N ASP A 110 7.52 8.32 -6.29
CA ASP A 110 6.90 9.33 -7.14
C ASP A 110 7.15 10.75 -6.64
N ARG A 111 7.45 11.68 -7.56
CA ARG A 111 7.78 13.07 -7.23
C ARG A 111 6.63 13.82 -6.58
N GLU A 112 5.38 13.53 -6.95
CA GLU A 112 4.22 14.19 -6.37
C GLU A 112 4.01 13.76 -4.90
N ILE A 113 4.32 12.50 -4.57
CA ILE A 113 4.34 12.02 -3.17
C ILE A 113 5.37 12.79 -2.37
N LEU A 114 6.59 12.92 -2.89
CA LEU A 114 7.66 13.63 -2.18
C LEU A 114 7.38 15.14 -2.06
N ARG A 115 6.80 15.75 -3.11
CA ARG A 115 6.39 17.16 -3.09
C ARG A 115 5.31 17.38 -2.02
N LEU A 116 4.25 16.57 -2.06
CA LEU A 116 3.14 16.68 -1.10
C LEU A 116 3.63 16.43 0.34
N ALA A 117 4.51 15.45 0.55
CA ALA A 117 5.12 15.20 1.86
C ALA A 117 5.82 16.44 2.41
N CYS A 118 6.58 17.14 1.57
CA CYS A 118 7.27 18.38 1.95
C CYS A 118 6.26 19.50 2.29
N GLU A 119 5.25 19.68 1.44
CA GLU A 119 4.24 20.74 1.61
C GLU A 119 3.37 20.55 2.84
N THR A 120 3.09 19.28 3.22
CA THR A 120 2.23 18.93 4.37
C THR A 120 3.02 18.62 5.64
N GLY A 121 4.34 18.85 5.63
CA GLY A 121 5.22 18.73 6.80
C GLY A 121 5.50 17.29 7.23
N TYR A 122 5.40 16.32 6.32
CA TYR A 122 5.79 14.95 6.60
C TYR A 122 7.32 14.78 6.51
N LYS A 123 7.86 14.00 7.44
CA LYS A 123 9.26 13.58 7.41
C LYS A 123 9.42 12.37 6.50
N VAL A 124 10.27 12.46 5.48
CA VAL A 124 10.58 11.35 4.60
C VAL A 124 11.75 10.54 5.16
N LEU A 125 11.47 9.29 5.54
CA LEU A 125 12.45 8.32 6.00
C LEU A 125 12.90 7.46 4.82
N ASN A 126 14.10 7.69 4.34
CA ASN A 126 14.66 6.98 3.20
C ASN A 126 15.15 5.59 3.61
N VAL A 127 14.62 4.56 2.99
CA VAL A 127 14.97 3.15 3.20
C VAL A 127 15.44 2.50 1.90
N PRO A 128 16.19 1.38 1.95
CA PRO A 128 16.63 0.69 0.74
C PRO A 128 15.50 -0.09 0.04
N GLN A 129 14.44 -0.48 0.77
CA GLN A 129 13.31 -1.23 0.25
C GLN A 129 12.35 -0.33 -0.54
N GLY A 130 12.00 -0.75 -1.78
CA GLY A 130 11.05 -0.03 -2.64
C GLY A 130 9.60 -0.37 -2.35
N TYR A 131 9.28 -1.64 -2.11
CA TYR A 131 7.94 -2.10 -1.75
C TYR A 131 7.63 -1.82 -0.27
N THR A 132 7.75 -0.56 0.14
CA THR A 132 7.75 -0.20 1.56
C THR A 132 6.39 -0.41 2.22
N LYS A 133 5.29 -0.03 1.54
CA LYS A 133 3.92 -0.26 2.07
C LYS A 133 3.63 -1.74 2.19
N CYS A 134 3.98 -2.53 1.18
CA CYS A 134 3.83 -3.99 1.23
C CYS A 134 4.67 -4.62 2.35
N SER A 135 5.85 -4.05 2.65
CA SER A 135 6.78 -4.58 3.68
C SER A 135 6.46 -4.15 5.10
N CYS A 136 5.52 -3.20 5.30
CA CYS A 136 5.17 -2.65 6.62
C CYS A 136 3.71 -2.91 6.97
N ALA A 137 3.46 -3.66 8.04
CA ALA A 137 2.17 -3.64 8.72
C ALA A 137 2.15 -2.44 9.68
N ILE A 138 1.29 -1.47 9.39
CA ILE A 138 1.12 -0.29 10.24
C ILE A 138 0.16 -0.65 11.36
N LEU A 139 0.58 -0.53 12.61
CA LEU A 139 -0.23 -0.84 13.79
C LEU A 139 -0.90 0.38 14.39
N ALA A 140 -0.16 1.48 14.41
CA ALA A 140 -0.60 2.76 14.92
C ALA A 140 0.33 3.87 14.39
N ASP A 141 0.01 5.11 14.70
CA ASP A 141 0.93 6.22 14.50
C ASP A 141 2.22 5.97 15.32
N GLY A 142 3.33 5.80 14.60
CA GLY A 142 4.62 5.53 15.21
C GLY A 142 4.87 4.07 15.61
N ALA A 143 4.07 3.09 15.15
CA ALA A 143 4.30 1.66 15.41
C ALA A 143 4.09 0.80 14.16
N ILE A 144 5.06 -0.08 13.84
CA ILE A 144 5.03 -0.95 12.66
C ILE A 144 5.57 -2.35 12.95
N ILE A 145 5.17 -3.31 12.12
CA ILE A 145 5.84 -4.62 12.00
C ILE A 145 6.44 -4.71 10.60
N THR A 146 7.65 -5.24 10.51
CA THR A 146 8.32 -5.50 9.23
C THR A 146 9.25 -6.71 9.32
N ALA A 147 9.44 -7.41 8.20
CA ALA A 147 10.49 -8.41 8.06
C ALA A 147 11.78 -7.81 7.44
N ASP A 148 11.73 -6.57 6.95
CA ASP A 148 12.85 -5.91 6.29
C ASP A 148 13.78 -5.22 7.31
N ARG A 149 15.03 -5.71 7.39
CA ARG A 149 16.04 -5.17 8.32
C ARG A 149 16.45 -3.74 8.00
N GLY A 150 16.40 -3.34 6.73
CA GLY A 150 16.73 -1.98 6.30
C GLY A 150 15.66 -1.00 6.75
N ILE A 151 14.39 -1.36 6.62
CA ILE A 151 13.27 -0.58 7.16
C ILE A 151 13.39 -0.49 8.68
N ALA A 152 13.51 -1.63 9.38
CA ALA A 152 13.60 -1.67 10.83
C ALA A 152 14.74 -0.80 11.38
N SER A 153 15.92 -0.85 10.75
CA SER A 153 17.05 -0.02 11.15
C SER A 153 16.77 1.49 11.07
N VAL A 154 16.07 1.92 10.00
CA VAL A 154 15.76 3.35 9.80
C VAL A 154 14.64 3.79 10.73
N THR A 155 13.57 3.00 10.86
CA THR A 155 12.39 3.35 11.66
C THR A 155 12.72 3.44 13.15
N LEU A 156 13.45 2.45 13.71
CA LEU A 156 13.93 2.49 15.10
C LEU A 156 14.78 3.72 15.40
N LYS A 157 15.71 4.09 14.50
CA LYS A 157 16.55 5.31 14.66
C LYS A 157 15.74 6.60 14.63
N ASN A 158 14.54 6.57 14.07
CA ASN A 158 13.65 7.73 13.97
C ASN A 158 12.48 7.69 14.98
N GLY A 159 12.58 6.84 16.00
CA GLY A 159 11.60 6.80 17.09
C GLY A 159 10.28 6.11 16.73
N ILE A 160 10.24 5.33 15.65
CA ILE A 160 9.09 4.49 15.32
C ILE A 160 9.29 3.12 16.01
N ASP A 161 8.34 2.75 16.85
CA ASP A 161 8.33 1.43 17.48
C ASP A 161 8.20 0.35 16.39
N THR A 162 9.20 -0.55 16.32
CA THR A 162 9.32 -1.45 15.18
C THR A 162 9.59 -2.87 15.66
N LEU A 163 8.63 -3.76 15.39
CA LEU A 163 8.81 -5.19 15.58
C LEU A 163 9.41 -5.80 14.30
N LEU A 164 10.65 -6.29 14.40
CA LEU A 164 11.28 -7.05 13.32
C LEU A 164 10.91 -8.53 13.46
N ILE A 165 10.29 -9.09 12.42
CA ILE A 165 9.92 -10.51 12.34
C ILE A 165 10.78 -11.24 11.30
N SER A 166 10.68 -12.59 11.26
CA SER A 166 11.27 -13.39 10.18
C SER A 166 10.45 -13.27 8.88
N GLU A 167 11.15 -13.37 7.75
CA GLU A 167 10.57 -13.46 6.42
C GLU A 167 10.16 -14.89 6.03
N GLY A 168 9.42 -15.06 4.91
CA GLY A 168 9.19 -16.39 4.31
C GLY A 168 7.88 -17.07 4.71
N HIS A 169 7.01 -16.41 5.50
CA HIS A 169 5.76 -17.00 6.00
C HIS A 169 4.51 -16.54 5.24
N ILE A 170 4.66 -15.81 4.14
CA ILE A 170 3.56 -15.30 3.32
C ILE A 170 3.85 -15.72 1.88
N ASP A 171 2.91 -16.45 1.28
CA ASP A 171 3.03 -16.88 -0.10
C ASP A 171 2.64 -15.75 -1.07
N LEU A 172 3.45 -15.55 -2.11
CA LEU A 172 3.17 -14.67 -3.24
C LEU A 172 3.64 -15.33 -4.53
N PRO A 173 2.75 -15.89 -5.37
CA PRO A 173 3.13 -16.53 -6.61
C PRO A 173 3.92 -15.61 -7.53
N GLY A 174 5.05 -16.12 -8.03
CA GLY A 174 5.99 -15.36 -8.84
C GLY A 174 7.12 -14.71 -8.05
N TYR A 175 7.09 -14.80 -6.71
CA TYR A 175 8.14 -14.35 -5.80
C TYR A 175 8.50 -15.44 -4.79
N SER A 176 9.65 -15.29 -4.12
CA SER A 176 10.11 -16.26 -3.10
C SER A 176 9.21 -16.24 -1.87
N TYR A 177 8.62 -15.10 -1.55
CA TYR A 177 7.67 -14.89 -0.45
C TYR A 177 6.95 -13.54 -0.64
N GLY A 178 5.82 -13.37 0.04
CA GLY A 178 5.09 -12.11 0.14
C GLY A 178 5.49 -11.30 1.38
N PHE A 179 4.94 -10.09 1.48
CA PHE A 179 5.27 -9.14 2.53
C PHE A 179 4.13 -8.96 3.52
N ILE A 180 4.48 -8.74 4.80
CA ILE A 180 3.53 -8.62 5.92
C ILE A 180 2.51 -7.48 5.73
N GLY A 181 2.91 -6.35 5.16
CA GLY A 181 2.01 -5.22 4.93
C GLY A 181 0.94 -5.47 3.86
N GLY A 182 1.20 -6.40 2.91
CA GLY A 182 0.21 -6.89 1.96
C GLY A 182 -0.78 -7.89 2.55
N ALA A 183 -0.42 -8.54 3.66
CA ALA A 183 -1.22 -9.57 4.34
C ALA A 183 -1.93 -9.04 5.60
N THR A 184 -1.82 -7.75 5.91
CA THR A 184 -2.38 -7.13 7.13
C THR A 184 -3.15 -5.86 6.81
N ILE A 185 -4.14 -5.58 7.67
CA ILE A 185 -4.95 -4.38 7.61
C ILE A 185 -5.01 -3.76 9.01
N HIS A 186 -4.82 -2.46 9.08
CA HIS A 186 -5.03 -1.69 10.30
C HIS A 186 -6.41 -1.01 10.27
N PHE A 187 -7.21 -1.28 11.29
CA PHE A 187 -8.47 -0.58 11.52
C PHE A 187 -8.30 0.42 12.67
N HIS A 188 -8.75 1.64 12.48
CA HIS A 188 -8.76 2.66 13.54
C HIS A 188 -9.70 2.34 14.73
N ILE A 189 -10.44 1.25 14.67
CA ILE A 189 -11.30 0.72 15.74
C ILE A 189 -10.66 -0.56 16.28
N ILE A 190 -9.74 -0.42 17.22
CA ILE A 190 -9.26 -1.40 18.23
C ILE A 190 -9.48 -2.91 17.92
N LYS A 191 -9.21 -3.39 16.71
CA LYS A 191 -9.06 -4.82 16.45
C LYS A 191 -8.04 -5.05 15.35
N LEU A 192 -6.89 -5.55 15.75
CA LEU A 192 -5.96 -6.18 14.81
C LEU A 192 -6.62 -7.49 14.35
N ALA A 193 -7.19 -7.53 13.17
CA ALA A 193 -7.60 -8.79 12.57
C ALA A 193 -6.37 -9.39 11.87
N ALA A 194 -5.63 -10.24 12.57
CA ALA A 194 -4.73 -11.20 11.94
C ALA A 194 -5.63 -12.20 11.20
N ILE A 195 -5.58 -12.20 9.88
CA ILE A 195 -6.28 -13.21 9.09
C ILE A 195 -5.44 -14.48 9.18
N ASN A 196 -6.01 -15.47 9.80
CA ASN A 196 -5.40 -16.72 10.23
C ASN A 196 -4.68 -17.44 9.06
N SER A 197 -3.41 -17.78 9.25
CA SER A 197 -2.54 -18.50 8.31
C SER A 197 -2.95 -19.96 8.02
N SER A 198 -4.08 -20.42 8.54
CA SER A 198 -4.59 -21.79 8.32
C SER A 198 -5.55 -21.94 7.14
N LEU A 199 -5.86 -20.87 6.41
CA LEU A 199 -6.54 -20.98 5.13
C LEU A 199 -5.51 -21.26 4.03
N PRO A 200 -5.80 -22.14 3.06
CA PRO A 200 -4.92 -22.36 1.92
C PRO A 200 -4.66 -21.02 1.24
N ALA A 201 -3.42 -20.74 0.89
CA ALA A 201 -2.89 -19.48 0.35
C ALA A 201 -3.95 -18.60 -0.34
N ILE A 202 -4.77 -17.95 0.45
CA ILE A 202 -5.73 -16.98 -0.03
C ILE A 202 -4.95 -15.69 -0.15
N PHE A 203 -4.71 -15.28 -1.40
CA PHE A 203 -4.03 -14.04 -1.73
C PHE A 203 -4.84 -12.87 -1.19
N PHE A 204 -4.49 -12.38 0.00
CA PHE A 204 -5.06 -11.16 0.55
C PHE A 204 -4.35 -9.96 -0.07
N TYR A 205 -4.95 -9.40 -1.08
CA TYR A 205 -4.50 -8.15 -1.70
C TYR A 205 -5.29 -6.97 -1.13
N PHE A 206 -5.22 -6.79 0.20
CA PHE A 206 -5.84 -5.64 0.86
C PHE A 206 -4.82 -4.55 1.01
N ASN A 207 -4.97 -3.49 0.27
CA ASN A 207 -3.90 -2.52 0.20
C ASN A 207 -4.28 -1.11 0.64
N LEU A 208 -5.55 -0.78 0.80
CA LEU A 208 -5.91 0.57 1.23
C LEU A 208 -7.31 0.65 1.83
N PHE A 209 -7.41 1.21 3.05
CA PHE A 209 -8.65 1.71 3.60
C PHE A 209 -8.66 3.24 3.54
N ILE A 210 -9.76 3.79 3.10
CA ILE A 210 -10.01 5.21 2.96
C ILE A 210 -11.28 5.58 3.74
#